data_3b03f0b8bec59260eb7ac3c9e41fbcf0
#
_entry.id   3b03f0b8bec59260eb7ac3c9e41fbcf0
#
_cell.length_a   1.000
_cell.length_b   1.000
_cell.length_c   1.000
_cell.angle_alpha   90.00
_cell.angle_beta   90.00
_cell.angle_gamma   90.00
#
_symmetry.space_group_name_H-M   'P 1'
#
loop_
_entity.id
_entity.type
_entity.pdbx_description
1 polymer ?
#
loop_
_entity_poly.entity_id
_entity_poly.type
_entity_poly.pdbx_seq_one_letter_code
_entity_poly.pdbx_strand_id
1 'polypeptide(L)'
;MSLRTLPTITPLALTCAIMMAATSFATAEPTQWKRQGWKTDFSKTSIKFAEILSGGPPKDGIPSIDQPIFKPVAANTDVGGKEPVVSLAIDGDARAYPLRILIWHEIVNDTIAGMPVTVTYCPLCNSAIAFDRRVDGQTLDFGTTGKLRNSDLVMYDRATESWWQQFTGEAIVGEMLGKSLKMLPARLESLGQFKTRHPDGKILVPNNPTMRRYGQNPYVGYDSAAKPFLYSGSMPEGINPMARVVAIRNADTSFAVALSLLREKRTLAHAGVTLTWQPGQNSALDTQNIGSGRDVGTVSAFIAGANDATTPIPYDVTFAFVFHAFHPNRTIRIK
;
A
#
# COMPACT_ATOMS: atom_id res chain seq x y z
N MET A 1 -12.59 -76.57 -45.66
CA MET A 1 -11.91 -76.02 -44.48
C MET A 1 -11.22 -74.72 -44.92
N SER A 2 -11.87 -73.60 -44.72
CA SER A 2 -11.38 -72.27 -45.18
C SER A 2 -11.07 -71.47 -43.97
N LEU A 3 -9.75 -71.12 -43.81
CA LEU A 3 -9.19 -70.22 -42.76
C LEU A 3 -9.45 -68.79 -43.20
N ARG A 4 -10.28 -68.05 -42.42
CA ARG A 4 -10.44 -66.62 -42.55
C ARG A 4 -9.32 -65.89 -41.74
N THR A 5 -8.55 -65.08 -42.43
CA THR A 5 -7.56 -64.17 -41.85
C THR A 5 -8.25 -62.93 -41.34
N LEU A 6 -8.02 -62.56 -40.06
CA LEU A 6 -8.44 -61.33 -39.43
C LEU A 6 -7.50 -60.17 -39.78
N PRO A 7 -7.96 -58.95 -39.96
CA PRO A 7 -7.10 -57.81 -40.23
C PRO A 7 -6.52 -57.22 -38.93
N THR A 8 -5.26 -56.95 -38.97
CA THR A 8 -4.45 -56.26 -37.94
C THR A 8 -4.84 -54.79 -37.89
N ILE A 9 -5.31 -54.32 -36.71
CA ILE A 9 -5.59 -52.91 -36.43
C ILE A 9 -4.28 -52.25 -35.92
N THR A 10 -3.77 -51.32 -36.68
CA THR A 10 -2.62 -50.48 -36.26
C THR A 10 -3.09 -49.35 -35.37
N PRO A 11 -2.55 -49.09 -34.19
CA PRO A 11 -2.94 -47.99 -33.34
C PRO A 11 -2.40 -46.68 -33.91
N LEU A 12 -3.30 -45.74 -34.24
CA LEU A 12 -2.99 -44.37 -34.62
C LEU A 12 -2.60 -43.60 -33.34
N ALA A 13 -1.34 -43.30 -33.18
CA ALA A 13 -0.85 -42.45 -32.08
C ALA A 13 -1.31 -41.04 -32.28
N LEU A 14 -2.30 -40.59 -31.48
CA LEU A 14 -2.79 -39.21 -31.42
C LEU A 14 -1.83 -38.37 -30.58
N THR A 15 -0.89 -37.67 -31.23
CA THR A 15 0.01 -36.75 -30.59
C THR A 15 -0.75 -35.46 -30.25
N CYS A 16 -1.23 -35.32 -29.02
CA CYS A 16 -1.75 -34.06 -28.49
C CYS A 16 -0.60 -33.08 -28.31
N ALA A 17 -0.42 -32.16 -29.25
CA ALA A 17 0.41 -30.98 -29.09
C ALA A 17 -0.27 -30.02 -28.12
N ILE A 18 0.18 -30.00 -26.86
CA ILE A 18 -0.23 -28.99 -25.89
C ILE A 18 0.46 -27.68 -26.33
N MET A 19 -0.32 -26.81 -27.01
CA MET A 19 0.05 -25.41 -27.17
C MET A 19 0.00 -24.75 -25.80
N MET A 20 1.17 -24.61 -25.16
CA MET A 20 1.35 -23.64 -24.08
C MET A 20 1.17 -22.25 -24.69
N ALA A 21 -0.02 -21.68 -24.55
CA ALA A 21 -0.24 -20.27 -24.78
C ALA A 21 0.59 -19.52 -23.75
N ALA A 22 1.76 -19.06 -24.16
CA ALA A 22 2.52 -18.05 -23.43
C ALA A 22 1.63 -16.83 -23.38
N THR A 23 0.96 -16.60 -22.25
CA THR A 23 0.30 -15.32 -21.96
C THR A 23 1.41 -14.29 -21.84
N SER A 24 1.78 -13.69 -22.97
CA SER A 24 2.58 -12.49 -23.00
C SER A 24 1.77 -11.43 -22.23
N PHE A 25 2.22 -11.07 -21.03
CA PHE A 25 1.74 -9.87 -20.39
C PHE A 25 2.07 -8.72 -21.33
N ALA A 26 1.06 -8.23 -22.06
CA ALA A 26 1.24 -7.10 -22.94
C ALA A 26 1.70 -5.93 -22.06
N THR A 27 2.94 -5.49 -22.27
CA THR A 27 3.44 -4.25 -21.68
C THR A 27 2.53 -3.14 -22.19
N ALA A 28 1.76 -2.55 -21.26
CA ALA A 28 0.87 -1.46 -21.64
C ALA A 28 1.72 -0.28 -22.09
N GLU A 29 1.46 0.22 -23.30
CA GLU A 29 2.20 1.33 -23.88
C GLU A 29 1.40 2.64 -23.79
N PRO A 30 2.05 3.82 -23.83
CA PRO A 30 1.38 5.12 -23.80
C PRO A 30 0.22 5.25 -24.79
N THR A 31 0.33 4.64 -25.97
CA THR A 31 -0.72 4.64 -27.00
C THR A 31 -2.00 3.95 -26.51
N GLN A 32 -1.87 2.86 -25.76
CA GLN A 32 -3.01 2.16 -25.17
C GLN A 32 -3.66 3.01 -24.07
N TRP A 33 -2.86 3.65 -23.22
CA TRP A 33 -3.38 4.50 -22.14
C TRP A 33 -4.09 5.74 -22.69
N LYS A 34 -3.58 6.37 -23.75
CA LYS A 34 -4.28 7.45 -24.46
C LYS A 34 -5.64 7.00 -25.00
N ARG A 35 -5.74 5.78 -25.54
CA ARG A 35 -7.02 5.19 -25.97
C ARG A 35 -7.98 4.91 -24.78
N GLN A 36 -7.46 4.70 -23.58
CA GLN A 36 -8.23 4.59 -22.35
C GLN A 36 -8.68 5.96 -21.78
N GLY A 37 -8.39 7.06 -22.48
CA GLY A 37 -8.81 8.41 -22.09
C GLY A 37 -7.83 9.17 -21.19
N TRP A 38 -6.59 8.66 -21.00
CA TRP A 38 -5.57 9.39 -20.26
C TRP A 38 -5.08 10.61 -21.04
N LYS A 39 -5.07 11.78 -20.38
CA LYS A 39 -4.54 13.05 -20.92
C LYS A 39 -3.10 13.31 -20.48
N THR A 40 -2.53 12.40 -19.72
CA THR A 40 -1.15 12.43 -19.19
C THR A 40 -0.14 12.71 -20.32
N ASP A 41 0.79 13.62 -20.09
CA ASP A 41 1.94 13.84 -20.97
C ASP A 41 2.98 12.71 -20.81
N PHE A 42 2.81 11.65 -21.56
CA PHE A 42 3.71 10.49 -21.52
C PHE A 42 5.09 10.74 -22.13
N SER A 43 5.37 11.94 -22.68
CA SER A 43 6.73 12.29 -23.11
C SER A 43 7.63 12.60 -21.90
N LYS A 44 7.04 12.92 -20.76
CA LYS A 44 7.72 13.22 -19.49
C LYS A 44 7.65 11.99 -18.58
N THR A 45 8.74 11.27 -18.45
CA THR A 45 8.80 10.07 -17.59
C THR A 45 10.20 9.84 -17.01
N SER A 46 10.26 9.36 -15.77
CA SER A 46 11.50 8.92 -15.10
C SER A 46 11.63 7.40 -15.04
N ILE A 47 10.64 6.66 -15.58
CA ILE A 47 10.58 5.19 -15.51
C ILE A 47 10.44 4.57 -16.89
N LYS A 48 10.73 3.28 -17.00
CA LYS A 48 10.37 2.50 -18.19
C LYS A 48 8.90 2.11 -18.11
N PHE A 49 8.12 2.35 -19.15
CA PHE A 49 6.70 1.99 -19.17
C PHE A 49 6.43 0.48 -19.02
N ALA A 50 7.41 -0.33 -19.41
CA ALA A 50 7.36 -1.78 -19.17
C ALA A 50 7.31 -2.16 -17.66
N GLU A 51 7.67 -1.26 -16.75
CA GLU A 51 7.55 -1.46 -15.31
C GLU A 51 6.11 -1.27 -14.81
N ILE A 52 5.24 -0.66 -15.63
CA ILE A 52 3.84 -0.42 -15.28
C ILE A 52 2.99 -1.62 -15.67
N LEU A 53 2.39 -2.23 -14.67
CA LEU A 53 1.48 -3.37 -14.83
C LEU A 53 0.03 -2.93 -14.59
N SER A 54 -0.91 -3.62 -15.24
CA SER A 54 -2.33 -3.45 -14.91
C SER A 54 -2.66 -4.22 -13.63
N GLY A 55 -3.30 -3.55 -12.68
CA GLY A 55 -3.88 -4.15 -11.48
C GLY A 55 -5.27 -4.75 -11.72
N GLY A 56 -5.82 -4.58 -12.95
CA GLY A 56 -7.16 -5.03 -13.34
C GLY A 56 -8.18 -3.89 -13.42
N PRO A 57 -8.46 -3.11 -12.35
CA PRO A 57 -9.42 -2.02 -12.41
C PRO A 57 -9.02 -0.92 -13.42
N PRO A 58 -9.98 -0.24 -14.08
CA PRO A 58 -9.70 0.95 -14.88
C PRO A 58 -9.37 2.16 -13.98
N LYS A 59 -9.08 3.31 -14.60
CA LYS A 59 -8.98 4.61 -13.91
C LYS A 59 -10.20 4.83 -13.02
N ASP A 60 -9.98 5.14 -11.73
CA ASP A 60 -10.99 5.27 -10.68
C ASP A 60 -11.92 4.05 -10.49
N GLY A 61 -11.55 2.88 -11.01
CA GLY A 61 -12.28 1.63 -10.77
C GLY A 61 -12.25 1.19 -9.30
N ILE A 62 -11.26 1.65 -8.55
CA ILE A 62 -11.22 1.71 -7.10
C ILE A 62 -11.45 3.18 -6.74
N PRO A 63 -12.69 3.57 -6.35
CA PRO A 63 -13.01 4.99 -6.17
C PRO A 63 -12.36 5.55 -4.91
N SER A 64 -11.54 6.61 -5.07
CA SER A 64 -11.05 7.38 -3.93
C SER A 64 -12.21 8.06 -3.16
N ILE A 65 -11.99 8.36 -1.88
CA ILE A 65 -12.94 9.11 -1.05
C ILE A 65 -12.51 10.58 -1.07
N ASP A 66 -13.25 11.43 -1.78
CA ASP A 66 -12.95 12.86 -1.93
C ASP A 66 -13.75 13.75 -0.98
N GLN A 67 -14.80 13.22 -0.37
CA GLN A 67 -15.63 13.89 0.65
C GLN A 67 -15.81 12.95 1.85
N PRO A 68 -14.75 12.78 2.66
CA PRO A 68 -14.78 11.83 3.76
C PRO A 68 -15.77 12.26 4.87
N ILE A 69 -16.53 11.29 5.38
CA ILE A 69 -17.48 11.46 6.47
C ILE A 69 -16.86 10.87 7.74
N PHE A 70 -16.91 11.64 8.82
CA PHE A 70 -16.38 11.24 10.11
C PHE A 70 -17.47 11.25 11.19
N LYS A 71 -17.31 10.38 12.18
CA LYS A 71 -18.03 10.42 13.44
C LYS A 71 -17.06 10.50 14.63
N PRO A 72 -17.47 10.97 15.82
CA PRO A 72 -16.65 10.85 17.01
C PRO A 72 -16.22 9.39 17.22
N VAL A 73 -14.96 9.17 17.59
CA VAL A 73 -14.46 7.80 17.82
C VAL A 73 -15.20 7.10 18.96
N ALA A 74 -15.71 7.87 19.93
CA ALA A 74 -16.55 7.36 21.02
C ALA A 74 -17.87 6.75 20.52
N ALA A 75 -18.42 7.23 19.41
CA ALA A 75 -19.64 6.72 18.79
C ALA A 75 -19.40 5.53 17.84
N ASN A 76 -18.17 5.01 17.79
CA ASN A 76 -17.88 3.85 16.95
C ASN A 76 -18.38 2.55 17.57
N THR A 77 -19.12 1.78 16.78
CA THR A 77 -19.64 0.43 17.11
C THR A 77 -19.18 -0.65 16.16
N ASP A 78 -18.64 -0.27 14.98
CA ASP A 78 -18.46 -1.17 13.85
C ASP A 78 -17.02 -1.69 13.71
N VAL A 79 -16.04 -0.86 14.12
CA VAL A 79 -14.62 -1.16 14.01
C VAL A 79 -14.12 -1.67 15.34
N GLY A 80 -13.56 -2.88 15.37
CA GLY A 80 -13.04 -3.51 16.60
C GLY A 80 -11.79 -2.82 17.12
N GLY A 81 -11.57 -2.88 18.43
CA GLY A 81 -10.44 -2.20 19.09
C GLY A 81 -9.05 -2.63 18.60
N LYS A 82 -8.89 -3.84 18.06
CA LYS A 82 -7.63 -4.34 17.49
C LYS A 82 -7.52 -4.11 15.99
N GLU A 83 -8.57 -3.62 15.32
CA GLU A 83 -8.50 -3.38 13.88
C GLU A 83 -7.55 -2.23 13.55
N PRO A 84 -6.77 -2.39 12.45
CA PRO A 84 -5.80 -1.37 12.05
C PRO A 84 -6.47 -0.13 11.46
N VAL A 85 -5.95 1.01 11.85
CA VAL A 85 -6.30 2.32 11.31
C VAL A 85 -5.03 3.09 10.96
N VAL A 86 -5.06 3.87 9.90
CA VAL A 86 -4.10 4.95 9.71
C VAL A 86 -4.59 6.12 10.55
N SER A 87 -3.75 6.64 11.43
CA SER A 87 -4.10 7.80 12.25
C SER A 87 -3.19 8.98 11.93
N LEU A 88 -3.79 10.17 11.88
CA LEU A 88 -3.10 11.42 11.66
C LEU A 88 -3.71 12.49 12.58
N ALA A 89 -2.86 13.23 13.26
CA ALA A 89 -3.26 14.35 14.12
C ALA A 89 -2.51 15.61 13.69
N ILE A 90 -3.24 16.68 13.43
CA ILE A 90 -2.72 17.98 13.03
C ILE A 90 -3.43 19.03 13.87
N ASP A 91 -2.69 19.85 14.58
CA ASP A 91 -3.22 20.98 15.39
C ASP A 91 -4.43 20.62 16.26
N GLY A 92 -4.37 19.42 16.89
CA GLY A 92 -5.43 18.92 17.78
C GLY A 92 -6.60 18.19 17.09
N ASP A 93 -6.77 18.28 15.76
CA ASP A 93 -7.76 17.48 15.02
C ASP A 93 -7.13 16.11 14.69
N ALA A 94 -7.54 15.07 15.43
CA ALA A 94 -7.06 13.71 15.27
C ALA A 94 -8.09 12.84 14.54
N ARG A 95 -7.65 12.16 13.47
CA ARG A 95 -8.51 11.32 12.63
C ARG A 95 -7.95 9.93 12.45
N ALA A 96 -8.82 8.93 12.49
CA ALA A 96 -8.52 7.54 12.20
C ALA A 96 -9.20 7.13 10.88
N TYR A 97 -8.44 6.49 10.01
CA TYR A 97 -8.87 5.98 8.70
C TYR A 97 -8.76 4.45 8.75
N PRO A 98 -9.86 3.71 9.01
CA PRO A 98 -9.82 2.26 9.14
C PRO A 98 -9.35 1.56 7.86
N LEU A 99 -8.42 0.60 7.98
CA LEU A 99 -7.98 -0.18 6.82
C LEU A 99 -9.13 -1.01 6.22
N ARG A 100 -10.17 -1.33 6.99
CA ARG A 100 -11.39 -1.96 6.45
C ARG A 100 -12.12 -1.13 5.40
N ILE A 101 -11.86 0.20 5.37
CA ILE A 101 -12.36 1.13 4.35
C ILE A 101 -11.28 1.33 3.29
N LEU A 102 -10.06 1.66 3.70
CA LEU A 102 -8.97 1.94 2.78
C LEU A 102 -8.62 0.77 1.86
N ILE A 103 -8.82 -0.48 2.29
CA ILE A 103 -8.59 -1.67 1.44
C ILE A 103 -9.50 -1.74 0.20
N TRP A 104 -10.60 -0.97 0.20
CA TRP A 104 -11.58 -0.88 -0.88
C TRP A 104 -11.54 0.43 -1.66
N HIS A 105 -10.82 1.43 -1.13
CA HIS A 105 -10.79 2.79 -1.68
C HIS A 105 -9.37 3.28 -1.96
N GLU A 106 -8.37 2.73 -1.30
CA GLU A 106 -6.93 3.00 -1.41
C GLU A 106 -6.51 4.45 -1.13
N ILE A 107 -7.36 5.43 -1.41
CA ILE A 107 -7.06 6.87 -1.28
C ILE A 107 -8.22 7.61 -0.60
N VAL A 108 -7.89 8.46 0.36
CA VAL A 108 -8.82 9.45 0.96
C VAL A 108 -8.20 10.84 0.85
N ASN A 109 -8.82 11.73 0.09
CA ASN A 109 -8.48 13.15 0.03
C ASN A 109 -9.27 13.88 1.12
N ASP A 110 -8.55 14.52 2.06
CA ASP A 110 -9.14 15.12 3.24
C ASP A 110 -8.53 16.50 3.52
N THR A 111 -9.07 17.20 4.51
CA THR A 111 -8.51 18.45 5.07
C THR A 111 -8.59 18.38 6.58
N ILE A 112 -7.45 18.36 7.27
CA ILE A 112 -7.32 18.30 8.73
C ILE A 112 -6.81 19.64 9.24
N ALA A 113 -7.55 20.31 10.11
CA ALA A 113 -7.19 21.63 10.66
C ALA A 113 -6.71 22.62 9.57
N GLY A 114 -7.39 22.64 8.40
CA GLY A 114 -7.04 23.49 7.26
C GLY A 114 -5.89 22.97 6.37
N MET A 115 -5.20 21.92 6.76
CA MET A 115 -4.15 21.29 5.93
C MET A 115 -4.76 20.24 4.98
N PRO A 116 -4.66 20.42 3.65
CA PRO A 116 -5.04 19.39 2.69
C PRO A 116 -4.12 18.17 2.78
N VAL A 117 -4.70 16.98 2.99
CA VAL A 117 -3.94 15.73 3.14
C VAL A 117 -4.52 14.65 2.23
N THR A 118 -3.69 13.70 1.80
CA THR A 118 -4.16 12.45 1.22
C THR A 118 -3.64 11.28 2.07
N VAL A 119 -4.55 10.40 2.47
CA VAL A 119 -4.23 9.18 3.21
C VAL A 119 -4.38 8.01 2.28
N THR A 120 -3.32 7.24 2.11
CA THR A 120 -3.24 6.17 1.11
C THR A 120 -2.97 4.82 1.75
N TYR A 121 -3.46 3.75 1.13
CA TYR A 121 -3.14 2.38 1.50
C TYR A 121 -3.01 1.52 0.26
N CYS A 122 -1.84 0.91 0.07
CA CYS A 122 -1.60 -0.12 -0.94
C CYS A 122 -1.65 -1.50 -0.28
N PRO A 123 -2.71 -2.32 -0.47
CA PRO A 123 -2.81 -3.63 0.17
C PRO A 123 -1.69 -4.58 -0.26
N LEU A 124 -1.30 -4.58 -1.54
CA LEU A 124 -0.24 -5.44 -2.07
C LEU A 124 1.14 -5.13 -1.49
N CYS A 125 1.34 -3.92 -0.98
CA CYS A 125 2.55 -3.47 -0.31
C CYS A 125 2.45 -3.51 1.21
N ASN A 126 1.24 -3.61 1.76
CA ASN A 126 0.92 -3.26 3.15
C ASN A 126 1.43 -1.86 3.52
N SER A 127 1.45 -0.95 2.55
CA SER A 127 1.99 0.41 2.71
C SER A 127 0.88 1.40 3.00
N ALA A 128 0.99 2.14 4.10
CA ALA A 128 -0.01 3.08 4.59
C ALA A 128 0.64 4.44 4.87
N ILE A 129 0.43 5.41 3.99
CA ILE A 129 1.15 6.69 4.02
C ILE A 129 0.16 7.85 3.91
N ALA A 130 0.42 8.90 4.69
CA ALA A 130 -0.28 10.17 4.54
C ALA A 130 0.69 11.23 3.97
N PHE A 131 0.17 12.06 3.07
CA PHE A 131 0.92 13.13 2.44
C PHE A 131 0.19 14.47 2.56
N ASP A 132 0.95 15.56 2.63
CA ASP A 132 0.48 16.90 2.30
C ASP A 132 0.27 16.95 0.78
N ARG A 133 -0.94 17.30 0.32
CA ARG A 133 -1.27 17.34 -1.12
C ARG A 133 -1.05 18.69 -1.78
N ARG A 134 -0.35 19.61 -1.09
CA ARG A 134 0.06 20.90 -1.68
C ARG A 134 1.37 20.73 -2.41
N VAL A 135 1.37 21.03 -3.70
CA VAL A 135 2.55 21.00 -4.58
C VAL A 135 2.59 22.31 -5.36
N ASP A 136 3.67 23.06 -5.27
CA ASP A 136 3.87 24.34 -6.00
C ASP A 136 2.70 25.31 -5.87
N GLY A 137 2.12 25.42 -4.66
CA GLY A 137 1.01 26.32 -4.36
C GLY A 137 -0.37 25.80 -4.81
N GLN A 138 -0.44 24.62 -5.42
CA GLN A 138 -1.70 23.96 -5.79
C GLN A 138 -2.05 22.86 -4.80
N THR A 139 -3.34 22.67 -4.54
CA THR A 139 -3.85 21.50 -3.82
C THR A 139 -4.31 20.46 -4.83
N LEU A 140 -3.72 19.27 -4.77
CA LEU A 140 -4.01 18.17 -5.69
C LEU A 140 -4.98 17.17 -5.06
N ASP A 141 -5.97 16.70 -5.84
CA ASP A 141 -6.83 15.59 -5.49
C ASP A 141 -6.33 14.33 -6.20
N PHE A 142 -6.17 13.24 -5.46
CA PHE A 142 -5.61 11.99 -5.99
C PHE A 142 -6.70 10.95 -6.25
N GLY A 143 -6.52 10.21 -7.35
CA GLY A 143 -7.33 9.05 -7.71
C GLY A 143 -6.47 7.83 -8.02
N THR A 144 -7.11 6.69 -8.24
CA THR A 144 -6.44 5.43 -8.57
C THR A 144 -6.30 5.26 -10.07
N THR A 145 -5.13 4.86 -10.53
CA THR A 145 -4.90 4.59 -11.96
C THR A 145 -5.38 3.19 -12.37
N GLY A 146 -5.55 2.27 -11.40
CA GLY A 146 -5.66 0.84 -11.64
C GLY A 146 -4.35 0.20 -12.13
N LYS A 147 -3.24 0.90 -11.98
CA LYS A 147 -1.90 0.45 -12.38
C LYS A 147 -0.99 0.32 -11.16
N LEU A 148 0.00 -0.53 -11.32
CA LEU A 148 1.02 -0.85 -10.32
C LEU A 148 2.40 -0.72 -10.94
N ARG A 149 3.39 -0.33 -10.13
CA ARG A 149 4.81 -0.45 -10.42
C ARG A 149 5.49 -1.08 -9.20
N ASN A 150 6.25 -2.15 -9.40
CA ASN A 150 6.80 -2.95 -8.32
C ASN A 150 5.73 -3.43 -7.31
N SER A 151 4.54 -3.82 -7.81
CA SER A 151 3.37 -4.19 -7.00
C SER A 151 2.78 -3.05 -6.16
N ASP A 152 3.34 -1.84 -6.23
CA ASP A 152 2.87 -0.68 -5.49
C ASP A 152 1.93 0.20 -6.32
N LEU A 153 0.95 0.77 -5.64
CA LEU A 153 -0.06 1.63 -6.21
C LEU A 153 0.54 2.82 -6.98
N VAL A 154 0.15 2.97 -8.23
CA VAL A 154 0.37 4.21 -8.99
C VAL A 154 -0.89 5.06 -8.88
N MET A 155 -0.79 6.18 -8.18
CA MET A 155 -1.85 7.19 -8.07
C MET A 155 -1.78 8.15 -9.26
N TYR A 156 -2.81 8.98 -9.43
CA TYR A 156 -2.73 10.14 -10.32
C TYR A 156 -3.36 11.36 -9.66
N ASP A 157 -2.87 12.56 -9.96
CA ASP A 157 -3.56 13.79 -9.61
C ASP A 157 -4.61 14.14 -10.66
N ARG A 158 -5.78 14.65 -10.21
CA ARG A 158 -6.91 14.98 -11.11
C ARG A 158 -6.70 16.25 -11.90
N ALA A 159 -5.75 17.11 -11.49
CA ALA A 159 -5.50 18.39 -12.13
C ALA A 159 -4.72 18.23 -13.44
N THR A 160 -3.64 17.44 -13.40
CA THR A 160 -2.73 17.26 -14.55
C THR A 160 -2.74 15.84 -15.12
N GLU A 161 -3.42 14.91 -14.44
CA GLU A 161 -3.35 13.47 -14.71
C GLU A 161 -1.92 12.91 -14.67
N SER A 162 -0.98 13.59 -13.98
CA SER A 162 0.35 13.04 -13.74
C SER A 162 0.27 11.83 -12.83
N TRP A 163 1.16 10.85 -13.04
CA TRP A 163 1.20 9.61 -12.27
C TRP A 163 2.23 9.68 -11.16
N TRP A 164 1.84 9.21 -9.98
CA TRP A 164 2.61 9.30 -8.75
C TRP A 164 2.80 7.93 -8.13
N GLN A 165 4.01 7.61 -7.71
CA GLN A 165 4.29 6.38 -6.98
C GLN A 165 3.85 6.54 -5.52
N GLN A 166 2.94 5.69 -5.04
CA GLN A 166 2.42 5.80 -3.67
C GLN A 166 3.52 5.64 -2.63
N PHE A 167 4.39 4.63 -2.78
CA PHE A 167 5.42 4.35 -1.80
C PHE A 167 6.45 5.49 -1.65
N THR A 168 6.85 6.14 -2.71
CA THR A 168 7.85 7.22 -2.67
C THR A 168 7.25 8.62 -2.55
N GLY A 169 6.00 8.81 -2.95
CA GLY A 169 5.36 10.11 -3.07
C GLY A 169 5.83 10.92 -4.29
N GLU A 170 6.57 10.32 -5.22
CA GLU A 170 7.16 11.00 -6.37
C GLU A 170 6.25 10.93 -7.60
N ALA A 171 6.16 12.03 -8.34
CA ALA A 171 5.58 12.07 -9.67
C ALA A 171 6.55 11.42 -10.66
N ILE A 172 6.11 10.33 -11.30
CA ILE A 172 6.93 9.49 -12.17
C ILE A 172 6.62 9.64 -13.67
N VAL A 173 5.44 10.16 -14.01
CA VAL A 173 5.01 10.41 -15.39
C VAL A 173 4.12 11.64 -15.42
N GLY A 174 4.27 12.49 -16.42
CA GLY A 174 3.39 13.62 -16.70
C GLY A 174 3.97 14.97 -16.36
N GLU A 175 3.10 15.97 -16.30
CA GLU A 175 3.48 17.37 -16.11
C GLU A 175 4.22 17.61 -14.78
N MET A 176 3.82 16.90 -13.72
CA MET A 176 4.42 17.01 -12.40
C MET A 176 5.71 16.19 -12.21
N LEU A 177 6.27 15.62 -13.28
CA LEU A 177 7.48 14.81 -13.22
C LEU A 177 8.58 15.46 -12.36
N GLY A 178 9.13 14.69 -11.39
CA GLY A 178 10.18 15.13 -10.48
C GLY A 178 9.69 15.89 -9.25
N LYS A 179 8.38 16.16 -9.12
CA LYS A 179 7.79 16.69 -7.89
C LYS A 179 7.61 15.56 -6.88
N SER A 180 7.64 15.92 -5.59
CA SER A 180 7.47 14.98 -4.49
C SER A 180 6.47 15.51 -3.47
N LEU A 181 5.60 14.63 -2.99
CA LEU A 181 4.70 14.90 -1.89
C LEU A 181 5.46 14.82 -0.56
N LYS A 182 5.15 15.73 0.35
CA LYS A 182 5.68 15.68 1.71
C LYS A 182 4.95 14.62 2.53
N MET A 183 5.67 13.60 3.00
CA MET A 183 5.12 12.63 3.95
C MET A 183 4.80 13.28 5.29
N LEU A 184 3.68 12.88 5.87
CA LEU A 184 3.23 13.31 7.20
C LEU A 184 3.44 12.16 8.21
N PRO A 185 3.66 12.47 9.51
CA PRO A 185 3.93 11.47 10.54
C PRO A 185 2.65 10.75 10.99
N ALA A 186 1.98 10.08 10.04
CA ALA A 186 0.86 9.20 10.30
C ALA A 186 1.33 7.92 11.02
N ARG A 187 0.41 7.25 11.74
CA ARG A 187 0.67 5.97 12.39
C ARG A 187 -0.26 4.91 11.82
N LEU A 188 0.28 3.72 11.62
CA LEU A 188 -0.52 2.52 11.46
C LEU A 188 -0.63 1.86 12.84
N GLU A 189 -1.80 1.93 13.45
CA GLU A 189 -2.05 1.47 14.81
C GLU A 189 -3.44 0.83 14.96
N SER A 190 -3.72 0.20 16.09
CA SER A 190 -5.08 -0.28 16.36
C SER A 190 -6.02 0.86 16.75
N LEU A 191 -7.32 0.70 16.44
CA LEU A 191 -8.32 1.69 16.83
C LEU A 191 -8.35 1.92 18.36
N GLY A 192 -8.12 0.87 19.15
CA GLY A 192 -8.05 0.97 20.62
C GLY A 192 -6.92 1.89 21.08
N GLN A 193 -5.74 1.77 20.46
CA GLN A 193 -4.58 2.63 20.74
C GLN A 193 -4.85 4.08 20.32
N PHE A 194 -5.45 4.29 19.13
CA PHE A 194 -5.87 5.60 18.70
C PHE A 194 -6.86 6.23 19.69
N LYS A 195 -7.91 5.49 20.08
CA LYS A 195 -8.92 5.97 21.05
C LYS A 195 -8.33 6.35 22.39
N THR A 196 -7.32 5.60 22.88
CA THR A 196 -6.61 5.92 24.11
C THR A 196 -5.82 7.23 24.00
N ARG A 197 -5.15 7.46 22.87
CA ARG A 197 -4.37 8.69 22.63
C ARG A 197 -5.23 9.92 22.31
N HIS A 198 -6.36 9.68 21.63
CA HIS A 198 -7.26 10.71 21.12
C HIS A 198 -8.72 10.35 21.41
N PRO A 199 -9.17 10.44 22.69
CA PRO A 199 -10.54 10.07 23.07
C PRO A 199 -11.61 10.91 22.36
N ASP A 200 -11.28 12.16 22.05
CA ASP A 200 -12.14 13.09 21.29
C ASP A 200 -11.88 13.04 19.77
N GLY A 201 -11.06 12.11 19.31
CA GLY A 201 -10.74 11.95 17.89
C GLY A 201 -11.94 11.50 17.06
N LYS A 202 -11.76 11.56 15.75
CA LYS A 202 -12.77 11.19 14.76
C LYS A 202 -12.37 9.93 14.01
N ILE A 203 -13.38 9.16 13.59
CA ILE A 203 -13.17 7.97 12.75
C ILE A 203 -13.91 8.10 11.44
N LEU A 204 -13.23 7.79 10.33
CA LEU A 204 -13.82 7.73 9.00
C LEU A 204 -14.88 6.62 8.96
N VAL A 205 -16.02 6.92 8.36
CA VAL A 205 -17.09 5.96 8.08
C VAL A 205 -17.35 5.90 6.57
N PRO A 206 -17.87 4.78 6.05
CA PRO A 206 -18.20 4.68 4.64
C PRO A 206 -19.26 5.72 4.24
N ASN A 207 -19.06 6.42 3.11
CA ASN A 207 -20.07 7.33 2.54
C ASN A 207 -21.34 6.57 2.11
N ASN A 208 -21.16 5.34 1.66
CA ASN A 208 -22.24 4.39 1.37
C ASN A 208 -21.88 3.02 1.96
N PRO A 209 -22.46 2.63 3.10
CA PRO A 209 -22.14 1.37 3.78
C PRO A 209 -22.43 0.10 2.96
N THR A 210 -23.26 0.18 1.93
CA THR A 210 -23.63 -0.98 1.07
C THR A 210 -22.77 -1.11 -0.18
N MET A 211 -21.90 -0.13 -0.45
CA MET A 211 -21.07 -0.09 -1.67
C MET A 211 -20.02 -1.20 -1.72
N ARG A 212 -19.47 -1.57 -0.57
CA ARG A 212 -18.43 -2.60 -0.41
C ARG A 212 -18.71 -3.47 0.80
N ARG A 213 -18.06 -4.63 0.87
CA ARG A 213 -18.13 -5.51 2.05
C ARG A 213 -17.11 -5.04 3.10
N TYR A 214 -17.32 -3.85 3.66
CA TYR A 214 -16.41 -3.27 4.65
C TYR A 214 -16.20 -4.21 5.86
N GLY A 215 -14.94 -4.38 6.28
CA GLY A 215 -14.54 -5.36 7.29
C GLY A 215 -14.12 -6.71 6.74
N GLN A 216 -14.44 -7.01 5.47
CA GLN A 216 -13.91 -8.18 4.77
C GLN A 216 -12.64 -7.82 3.99
N ASN A 217 -11.66 -8.73 4.06
CA ASN A 217 -10.41 -8.63 3.35
C ASN A 217 -10.51 -9.32 1.98
N PRO A 218 -10.37 -8.62 0.85
CA PRO A 218 -10.31 -9.25 -0.48
C PRO A 218 -8.97 -9.94 -0.79
N TYR A 219 -7.96 -9.77 0.07
CA TYR A 219 -6.59 -10.29 -0.06
C TYR A 219 -6.26 -11.33 1.02
N VAL A 220 -7.20 -12.25 1.31
CA VAL A 220 -7.06 -13.24 2.38
C VAL A 220 -5.76 -14.02 2.27
N GLY A 221 -4.98 -14.04 3.37
CA GLY A 221 -3.71 -14.77 3.46
C GLY A 221 -2.55 -14.15 2.67
N TYR A 222 -2.73 -12.99 2.06
CA TYR A 222 -1.69 -12.39 1.21
C TYR A 222 -0.40 -12.07 1.98
N ASP A 223 -0.48 -11.64 3.23
CA ASP A 223 0.71 -11.37 4.06
C ASP A 223 1.44 -12.63 4.55
N SER A 224 0.94 -13.81 4.20
CA SER A 224 1.56 -15.12 4.39
C SER A 224 1.91 -15.80 3.05
N ALA A 225 1.74 -15.11 1.93
CA ALA A 225 2.09 -15.63 0.62
C ALA A 225 3.59 -15.88 0.49
N ALA A 226 3.98 -16.88 -0.30
CA ALA A 226 5.39 -17.20 -0.54
C ALA A 226 6.11 -16.15 -1.38
N LYS A 227 5.37 -15.43 -2.24
CA LYS A 227 5.89 -14.43 -3.18
C LYS A 227 4.89 -13.28 -3.33
N PRO A 228 5.38 -12.05 -3.60
CA PRO A 228 4.51 -10.93 -3.91
C PRO A 228 3.77 -11.12 -5.24
N PHE A 229 2.55 -10.58 -5.31
CA PHE A 229 1.75 -10.56 -6.52
C PHE A 229 2.17 -9.39 -7.42
N LEU A 230 2.16 -9.59 -8.75
CA LEU A 230 2.53 -8.57 -9.76
C LEU A 230 3.90 -7.89 -9.50
N TYR A 231 4.86 -8.68 -9.06
CA TYR A 231 6.24 -8.25 -8.87
C TYR A 231 7.21 -9.23 -9.55
N SER A 232 8.08 -8.73 -10.40
CA SER A 232 9.10 -9.49 -11.14
C SER A 232 10.53 -9.02 -10.89
N GLY A 233 10.72 -8.06 -9.96
CA GLY A 233 12.04 -7.56 -9.60
C GLY A 233 12.86 -8.52 -8.74
N SER A 234 14.07 -8.10 -8.37
CA SER A 234 14.94 -8.86 -7.46
C SER A 234 14.33 -8.93 -6.05
N MET A 235 14.56 -10.05 -5.38
CA MET A 235 14.10 -10.24 -4.00
C MET A 235 15.20 -9.83 -3.01
N PRO A 236 14.81 -9.31 -1.82
CA PRO A 236 15.79 -9.00 -0.78
C PRO A 236 16.49 -10.28 -0.30
N GLU A 237 17.78 -10.18 -0.03
CA GLU A 237 18.56 -11.28 0.52
C GLU A 237 18.43 -11.38 2.04
N GLY A 238 18.49 -12.59 2.59
CA GLY A 238 18.53 -12.86 4.03
C GLY A 238 17.22 -12.62 4.79
N ILE A 239 16.14 -12.23 4.09
CA ILE A 239 14.81 -12.03 4.69
C ILE A 239 13.71 -12.51 3.73
N ASN A 240 12.62 -13.05 4.27
CA ASN A 240 11.45 -13.40 3.46
C ASN A 240 10.92 -12.12 2.78
N PRO A 241 10.68 -12.11 1.44
CA PRO A 241 10.19 -10.93 0.73
C PRO A 241 8.84 -10.39 1.27
N MET A 242 7.99 -11.25 1.83
CA MET A 242 6.72 -10.89 2.44
C MET A 242 6.84 -10.58 3.95
N ALA A 243 8.05 -10.62 4.52
CA ALA A 243 8.25 -10.17 5.91
C ALA A 243 7.96 -8.67 6.01
N ARG A 244 7.29 -8.26 7.09
CA ARG A 244 7.08 -6.84 7.36
C ARG A 244 8.37 -6.18 7.84
N VAL A 245 8.62 -5.00 7.34
CA VAL A 245 9.71 -4.12 7.75
C VAL A 245 9.16 -2.74 8.09
N VAL A 246 9.84 -2.05 8.99
CA VAL A 246 9.62 -0.63 9.27
C VAL A 246 10.57 0.16 8.40
N ALA A 247 10.05 0.86 7.41
CA ALA A 247 10.82 1.67 6.48
C ALA A 247 10.86 3.13 6.96
N ILE A 248 12.06 3.65 7.12
CA ILE A 248 12.33 5.08 7.34
C ILE A 248 12.92 5.63 6.04
N ARG A 249 12.33 6.70 5.55
CA ARG A 249 12.71 7.34 4.29
C ARG A 249 12.86 8.83 4.51
N ASN A 250 14.08 9.31 4.40
CA ASN A 250 14.39 10.73 4.30
C ASN A 250 15.44 10.92 3.21
N ALA A 251 15.74 12.17 2.84
CA ALA A 251 16.63 12.49 1.72
C ALA A 251 18.00 11.81 1.83
N ASP A 252 18.54 11.72 3.05
CA ASP A 252 19.93 11.29 3.25
C ASP A 252 20.04 9.87 3.80
N THR A 253 19.04 9.41 4.55
CA THR A 253 19.13 8.16 5.31
C THR A 253 17.87 7.32 5.16
N SER A 254 17.82 6.48 4.12
CA SER A 254 16.77 5.48 3.99
C SER A 254 17.27 4.13 4.50
N PHE A 255 16.52 3.51 5.43
CA PHE A 255 16.80 2.16 5.95
C PHE A 255 15.50 1.47 6.32
N ALA A 256 15.56 0.16 6.49
CA ALA A 256 14.46 -0.59 7.04
C ALA A 256 14.92 -1.51 8.18
N VAL A 257 14.01 -1.81 9.10
CA VAL A 257 14.21 -2.75 10.21
C VAL A 257 13.15 -3.83 10.12
N ALA A 258 13.57 -5.10 10.18
CA ALA A 258 12.64 -6.21 10.20
C ALA A 258 11.70 -6.09 11.42
N LEU A 259 10.40 -6.23 11.19
CA LEU A 259 9.41 -6.13 12.27
C LEU A 259 9.61 -7.24 13.32
N SER A 260 10.10 -8.41 12.92
CA SER A 260 10.47 -9.52 13.83
C SER A 260 11.55 -9.11 14.82
N LEU A 261 12.60 -8.42 14.36
CA LEU A 261 13.66 -7.89 15.22
C LEU A 261 13.10 -6.84 16.19
N LEU A 262 12.32 -5.89 15.67
CA LEU A 262 11.72 -4.85 16.52
C LEU A 262 10.73 -5.43 17.55
N ARG A 263 9.99 -6.48 17.17
CA ARG A 263 9.11 -7.22 18.08
C ARG A 263 9.88 -7.89 19.21
N GLU A 264 11.07 -8.45 18.93
CA GLU A 264 11.95 -9.04 19.94
C GLU A 264 12.52 -7.98 20.89
N LYS A 265 13.09 -6.93 20.32
CA LYS A 265 13.81 -5.87 21.10
C LYS A 265 12.87 -4.88 21.79
N ARG A 266 11.59 -4.77 21.35
CA ARG A 266 10.59 -3.79 21.82
C ARG A 266 10.93 -2.34 21.50
N THR A 267 12.17 -1.96 21.64
CA THR A 267 12.70 -0.63 21.31
C THR A 267 14.05 -0.80 20.60
N LEU A 268 14.27 -0.04 19.57
CA LEU A 268 15.50 -0.05 18.79
C LEU A 268 15.84 1.37 18.32
N ALA A 269 17.04 1.83 18.64
CA ALA A 269 17.58 3.08 18.10
C ALA A 269 18.51 2.78 16.90
N HIS A 270 18.34 3.52 15.81
CA HIS A 270 19.18 3.43 14.63
C HIS A 270 19.17 4.75 13.84
N ALA A 271 20.35 5.24 13.45
CA ALA A 271 20.51 6.48 12.67
C ALA A 271 19.73 7.69 13.23
N GLY A 272 19.75 7.88 14.56
CA GLY A 272 19.05 8.98 15.24
C GLY A 272 17.53 8.78 15.41
N VAL A 273 16.99 7.68 14.88
CA VAL A 273 15.57 7.33 15.01
C VAL A 273 15.39 6.26 16.08
N THR A 274 14.38 6.44 16.94
CA THR A 274 13.93 5.43 17.87
C THR A 274 12.63 4.82 17.35
N LEU A 275 12.64 3.49 17.22
CA LEU A 275 11.49 2.67 16.86
C LEU A 275 11.00 1.91 18.09
N THR A 276 9.69 1.87 18.31
CA THR A 276 9.09 1.05 19.36
C THR A 276 8.02 0.12 18.76
N TRP A 277 7.83 -1.03 19.39
CA TRP A 277 6.79 -1.98 19.03
C TRP A 277 5.97 -2.38 20.25
N GLN A 278 4.65 -2.46 20.10
CA GLN A 278 3.73 -2.97 21.10
C GLN A 278 2.65 -3.86 20.45
N PRO A 279 2.14 -4.90 21.16
CA PRO A 279 1.09 -5.76 20.63
C PRO A 279 -0.27 -5.04 20.56
N GLY A 280 -1.24 -5.68 19.90
CA GLY A 280 -2.64 -5.28 19.96
C GLY A 280 -3.19 -4.70 18.65
N GLN A 281 -2.50 -4.88 17.52
CA GLN A 281 -3.00 -4.53 16.21
C GLN A 281 -3.09 -5.77 15.31
N ASN A 282 -4.26 -5.98 14.70
CA ASN A 282 -4.46 -7.07 13.74
C ASN A 282 -3.89 -6.75 12.36
N SER A 283 -3.51 -7.81 11.63
CA SER A 283 -3.24 -7.71 10.19
C SER A 283 -4.56 -7.53 9.42
N ALA A 284 -4.58 -6.59 8.48
CA ALA A 284 -5.70 -6.44 7.54
C ALA A 284 -5.67 -7.46 6.39
N LEU A 285 -4.56 -8.21 6.21
CA LEU A 285 -4.30 -9.07 5.04
C LEU A 285 -4.25 -10.56 5.38
N ASP A 286 -4.57 -10.93 6.64
CA ASP A 286 -4.48 -12.29 7.14
C ASP A 286 -5.76 -13.09 6.86
N THR A 287 -6.79 -12.88 7.65
CA THR A 287 -8.07 -13.59 7.56
C THR A 287 -9.11 -12.84 6.75
N GLN A 288 -10.21 -13.54 6.40
CA GLN A 288 -11.32 -12.92 5.69
C GLN A 288 -11.96 -11.77 6.48
N ASN A 289 -12.11 -11.92 7.79
CA ASN A 289 -12.58 -10.85 8.66
C ASN A 289 -11.37 -10.12 9.24
N ILE A 290 -11.20 -8.84 8.91
CA ILE A 290 -10.06 -8.01 9.37
C ILE A 290 -10.00 -7.96 10.90
N GLY A 291 -11.15 -7.95 11.58
CA GLY A 291 -11.23 -7.98 13.04
C GLY A 291 -10.67 -9.25 13.70
N SER A 292 -10.49 -10.33 12.93
CA SER A 292 -9.97 -11.63 13.41
C SER A 292 -8.54 -11.93 12.94
N GLY A 293 -7.86 -10.99 12.27
CA GLY A 293 -6.49 -11.17 11.81
C GLY A 293 -5.51 -11.37 12.97
N ARG A 294 -4.37 -12.01 12.68
CA ARG A 294 -3.30 -12.21 13.67
C ARG A 294 -2.72 -10.89 14.17
N ASP A 295 -2.27 -10.85 15.41
CA ASP A 295 -1.61 -9.69 16.00
C ASP A 295 -0.22 -9.49 15.38
N VAL A 296 -0.03 -8.39 14.70
CA VAL A 296 1.25 -7.96 14.10
C VAL A 296 1.89 -6.82 14.89
N GLY A 297 1.13 -6.23 15.81
CA GLY A 297 1.55 -5.11 16.65
C GLY A 297 1.62 -3.78 15.93
N THR A 298 1.81 -2.75 16.72
CA THR A 298 1.90 -1.36 16.30
C THR A 298 3.33 -0.85 16.45
N VAL A 299 3.79 -0.08 15.47
CA VAL A 299 5.07 0.60 15.50
C VAL A 299 4.87 2.09 15.78
N SER A 300 5.83 2.70 16.49
CA SER A 300 5.99 4.15 16.52
C SER A 300 7.43 4.51 16.16
N ALA A 301 7.60 5.62 15.44
CA ALA A 301 8.91 6.15 15.07
C ALA A 301 9.02 7.60 15.48
N PHE A 302 10.12 7.97 16.14
CA PHE A 302 10.38 9.33 16.61
C PHE A 302 11.88 9.63 16.70
N ILE A 303 12.20 10.89 16.68
CA ILE A 303 13.52 11.40 17.02
C ILE A 303 13.48 12.03 18.41
N ALA A 304 14.56 11.85 19.19
CA ALA A 304 14.72 12.51 20.48
C ALA A 304 15.00 14.00 20.25
N GLY A 305 14.28 14.83 20.97
CA GLY A 305 14.51 16.28 21.07
C GLY A 305 15.20 16.66 22.37
N ALA A 306 15.33 17.94 22.63
CA ALA A 306 15.81 18.45 23.91
C ALA A 306 14.78 18.17 25.03
N ASN A 307 15.26 18.00 26.27
CA ASN A 307 14.42 17.78 27.45
C ASN A 307 13.46 16.59 27.36
N ASP A 308 13.93 15.44 26.87
CA ASP A 308 13.16 14.20 26.70
C ASP A 308 11.92 14.34 25.79
N ALA A 309 11.76 15.45 25.08
CA ALA A 309 10.72 15.60 24.08
C ALA A 309 10.97 14.62 22.94
N THR A 310 9.91 14.09 22.36
CA THR A 310 9.98 13.23 21.17
C THR A 310 9.18 13.84 20.03
N THR A 311 9.77 13.86 18.84
CA THR A 311 9.10 14.33 17.63
C THR A 311 8.75 13.12 16.76
N PRO A 312 7.46 12.83 16.52
CA PRO A 312 7.07 11.79 15.57
C PRO A 312 7.62 12.09 14.17
N ILE A 313 8.09 11.05 13.51
CA ILE A 313 8.58 11.16 12.12
C ILE A 313 7.75 10.25 11.21
N PRO A 314 7.69 10.55 9.90
CA PRO A 314 7.08 9.67 8.92
C PRO A 314 7.81 8.32 8.86
N TYR A 315 7.04 7.25 8.80
CA TYR A 315 7.51 5.89 8.58
C TYR A 315 6.44 5.09 7.86
N ASP A 316 6.79 3.89 7.40
CA ASP A 316 5.84 2.95 6.82
C ASP A 316 6.11 1.53 7.31
N VAL A 317 5.07 0.73 7.51
CA VAL A 317 5.17 -0.70 7.80
C VAL A 317 4.79 -1.46 6.54
N THR A 318 5.78 -1.82 5.76
CA THR A 318 5.62 -2.42 4.44
C THR A 318 6.25 -3.81 4.35
N PHE A 319 6.11 -4.51 3.22
CA PHE A 319 6.83 -5.76 2.99
C PHE A 319 8.29 -5.49 2.57
N ALA A 320 9.18 -6.42 2.90
CA ALA A 320 10.62 -6.31 2.61
C ALA A 320 10.90 -6.14 1.12
N PHE A 321 10.16 -6.82 0.24
CA PHE A 321 10.33 -6.68 -1.20
C PHE A 321 10.03 -5.25 -1.69
N VAL A 322 9.07 -4.56 -1.10
CA VAL A 322 8.72 -3.18 -1.49
C VAL A 322 9.88 -2.25 -1.17
N PHE A 323 10.38 -2.29 0.07
CA PHE A 323 11.52 -1.48 0.43
C PHE A 323 12.73 -1.77 -0.48
N HIS A 324 13.03 -3.04 -0.75
CA HIS A 324 14.11 -3.44 -1.64
C HIS A 324 13.90 -2.96 -3.08
N ALA A 325 12.68 -3.04 -3.60
CA ALA A 325 12.37 -2.63 -4.97
C ALA A 325 12.61 -1.15 -5.25
N PHE A 326 12.34 -0.29 -4.26
CA PHE A 326 12.53 1.16 -4.38
C PHE A 326 13.87 1.65 -3.81
N HIS A 327 14.54 0.84 -2.97
CA HIS A 327 15.82 1.14 -2.35
C HIS A 327 16.78 -0.05 -2.41
N PRO A 328 17.15 -0.56 -3.62
CA PRO A 328 17.90 -1.81 -3.78
C PRO A 328 19.30 -1.80 -3.14
N ASN A 329 19.89 -0.60 -2.98
CA ASN A 329 21.20 -0.41 -2.39
C ASN A 329 21.16 -0.05 -0.89
N ARG A 330 19.98 -0.14 -0.26
CA ARG A 330 19.82 0.19 1.16
C ARG A 330 19.61 -1.07 2.00
N THR A 331 20.07 -1.02 3.24
CA THR A 331 20.07 -2.17 4.14
C THR A 331 18.72 -2.37 4.80
N ILE A 332 18.29 -3.64 4.89
CA ILE A 332 17.25 -4.08 5.82
C ILE A 332 17.95 -4.70 7.03
N ARG A 333 17.83 -4.08 8.20
CA ARG A 333 18.39 -4.62 9.44
C ARG A 333 17.52 -5.77 9.94
N ILE A 334 18.12 -6.97 10.03
CA ILE A 334 17.43 -8.20 10.43
C ILE A 334 17.97 -8.82 11.75
N LYS A 335 19.08 -8.26 12.30
CA LYS A 335 19.76 -8.68 13.54
C LYS A 335 20.20 -7.46 14.36
#